data_06220f1e7ef728f2232263b02460593d
#
_entry.id   06220f1e7ef728f2232263b02460593d
#
_cell.length_a   1.000
_cell.length_b   1.000
_cell.length_c   1.000
_cell.angle_alpha   90.00
_cell.angle_beta   90.00
_cell.angle_gamma   90.00
#
_symmetry.space_group_name_H-M   'P 1'
#
loop_
_entity.id
_entity.type
_entity.pdbx_description
1 polymer ?
#
loop_
_entity_poly.entity_id
_entity_poly.type
_entity_poly.pdbx_seq_one_letter_code
_entity_poly.pdbx_strand_id
1 'polypeptide(L)'
;MLTATKDLILPSTTTGSFPRPRWFDVCMWGKPLDTCMLDVRFREKFTDALTVVIGDQERAGLDVLSHGDFHVDEDLAGRAWHHYPLQRWAGFEGDHLQPEETTAPWLHYPPGTLLNEIYTGWRWPHVVDKIEHRPLDYAKIWRLAQARTQKPVKFGTCCSQVMALFLDIHTPKYKDKRQVIWDMAEAMNKELLALRDAGCRCIQIEEPTFHFMANTFGKNHEEVKFMIDAFNREVQGLDDVELWIHTCWGNPNMQRVMEDTSYANSIEIYLERCRGDVWTLEMKDRGQKDLELFAPFKNDLKKKIAIGVVSHRQLQADRPEEVAAEVRKALKYIPAEKLLVSNDCGFGRQGCNREIAFYKASAIAQGANIVRKELGLRTTYIPVTDPALQVDVVPGRAATAGKGP
;
A
#
# COMPACT_ATOMS: atom_id res chain seq x y z
N MET A 1 -11.90 -12.37 6.17
CA MET A 1 -11.52 -13.40 7.21
C MET A 1 -10.02 -13.35 7.41
N LEU A 2 -9.52 -13.33 8.67
CA LEU A 2 -8.07 -13.37 8.94
C LEU A 2 -7.46 -14.68 8.44
N THR A 3 -6.39 -14.56 7.66
CA THR A 3 -5.62 -15.67 7.08
C THR A 3 -4.12 -15.48 7.34
N ALA A 4 -3.52 -14.44 6.78
CA ALA A 4 -2.10 -14.14 6.92
C ALA A 4 -1.70 -13.74 8.36
N THR A 5 -2.62 -13.11 9.11
CA THR A 5 -2.36 -12.61 10.47
C THR A 5 -3.17 -13.32 11.55
N LYS A 6 -3.85 -14.43 11.23
CA LYS A 6 -4.78 -15.11 12.14
C LYS A 6 -4.17 -15.42 13.51
N ASP A 7 -2.98 -16.01 13.52
CA ASP A 7 -2.32 -16.49 14.72
C ASP A 7 -1.13 -15.62 15.15
N LEU A 8 -1.06 -14.39 14.62
CA LEU A 8 0.04 -13.46 14.88
C LEU A 8 -0.43 -12.31 15.79
N ILE A 9 0.40 -12.00 16.79
CA ILE A 9 0.24 -10.83 17.67
C ILE A 9 1.35 -9.83 17.34
N LEU A 10 0.99 -8.58 17.13
CA LEU A 10 1.88 -7.50 16.68
C LEU A 10 2.65 -7.83 15.39
N PRO A 11 2.06 -8.47 14.36
CA PRO A 11 2.82 -8.82 13.17
C PRO A 11 3.35 -7.57 12.47
N SER A 12 4.55 -7.74 11.87
CA SER A 12 5.25 -6.72 11.10
C SER A 12 5.06 -6.92 9.61
N THR A 13 4.90 -5.81 8.88
CA THR A 13 4.74 -5.80 7.41
C THR A 13 5.23 -4.49 6.82
N THR A 14 5.22 -4.39 5.48
CA THR A 14 5.31 -3.12 4.75
C THR A 14 4.00 -2.83 4.02
N THR A 15 3.72 -1.55 3.85
CA THR A 15 2.55 -1.03 3.13
C THR A 15 2.99 -0.41 1.82
N GLY A 16 2.26 -0.69 0.73
CA GLY A 16 2.53 -0.14 -0.60
C GLY A 16 3.80 -0.66 -1.27
N SER A 17 4.31 0.11 -2.20
CA SER A 17 5.46 -0.26 -3.03
C SER A 17 6.77 -0.37 -2.23
N PHE A 18 7.59 -1.34 -2.63
CA PHE A 18 8.98 -1.47 -2.16
C PHE A 18 9.96 -1.05 -3.27
N PRO A 19 11.05 -0.32 -2.97
CA PRO A 19 11.98 0.14 -3.99
C PRO A 19 12.60 -1.01 -4.76
N ARG A 20 12.59 -0.89 -6.09
CA ARG A 20 13.20 -1.86 -7.00
C ARG A 20 14.72 -1.68 -7.04
N PRO A 21 15.49 -2.72 -7.41
CA PRO A 21 16.91 -2.57 -7.66
C PRO A 21 17.17 -1.49 -8.74
N ARG A 22 18.25 -0.71 -8.60
CA ARG A 22 18.58 0.37 -9.55
C ARG A 22 18.81 -0.09 -10.99
N TRP A 23 19.18 -1.37 -11.16
CA TRP A 23 19.37 -1.97 -12.47
C TRP A 23 18.07 -2.46 -13.14
N PHE A 24 16.93 -2.38 -12.42
CA PHE A 24 15.62 -2.71 -12.98
C PHE A 24 15.14 -1.54 -13.85
N ASP A 25 15.25 -1.73 -15.16
CA ASP A 25 14.98 -0.72 -16.18
C ASP A 25 13.99 -1.23 -17.25
N VAL A 26 13.21 -2.25 -16.93
CA VAL A 26 12.21 -2.83 -17.84
C VAL A 26 10.80 -2.42 -17.43
N CYS A 27 9.93 -2.29 -18.44
CA CYS A 27 8.56 -1.83 -18.27
C CYS A 27 7.64 -2.62 -19.22
N MET A 28 6.42 -2.87 -18.79
CA MET A 28 5.43 -3.58 -19.63
C MET A 28 4.73 -2.69 -20.64
N TRP A 29 4.69 -1.38 -20.42
CA TRP A 29 4.07 -0.41 -21.33
C TRP A 29 2.64 -0.77 -21.74
N GLY A 30 1.79 -1.13 -20.79
CA GLY A 30 0.42 -1.56 -21.02
C GLY A 30 0.24 -2.95 -21.64
N LYS A 31 1.33 -3.65 -21.97
CA LYS A 31 1.28 -5.01 -22.55
C LYS A 31 0.94 -6.05 -21.48
N PRO A 32 0.32 -7.18 -21.87
CA PRO A 32 0.15 -8.32 -20.98
C PRO A 32 1.50 -8.88 -20.49
N LEU A 33 1.54 -9.39 -19.27
CA LEU A 33 2.76 -9.98 -18.68
C LEU A 33 3.32 -11.12 -19.54
N ASP A 34 2.46 -12.01 -20.06
CA ASP A 34 2.89 -13.13 -20.89
C ASP A 34 3.64 -12.66 -22.15
N THR A 35 3.17 -11.58 -22.76
CA THR A 35 3.86 -10.98 -23.92
C THR A 35 5.24 -10.45 -23.53
N CYS A 36 5.35 -9.77 -22.39
CA CYS A 36 6.64 -9.25 -21.92
C CYS A 36 7.60 -10.37 -21.54
N MET A 37 7.08 -11.48 -20.97
CA MET A 37 7.88 -12.65 -20.59
C MET A 37 8.48 -13.43 -21.77
N LEU A 38 8.06 -13.17 -23.00
CA LEU A 38 8.70 -13.71 -24.19
C LEU A 38 10.08 -13.10 -24.45
N ASP A 39 10.28 -11.85 -24.02
CA ASP A 39 11.59 -11.22 -24.03
C ASP A 39 12.44 -11.76 -22.85
N VAL A 40 13.55 -12.44 -23.21
CA VAL A 40 14.47 -13.04 -22.22
C VAL A 40 15.03 -11.98 -21.26
N ARG A 41 15.39 -10.80 -21.75
CA ARG A 41 15.92 -9.71 -20.93
C ARG A 41 14.88 -9.20 -19.93
N PHE A 42 13.62 -9.01 -20.39
CA PHE A 42 12.52 -8.63 -19.49
C PHE A 42 12.30 -9.70 -18.43
N ARG A 43 12.17 -10.96 -18.86
CA ARG A 43 11.89 -12.08 -17.94
C ARG A 43 12.96 -12.23 -16.86
N GLU A 44 14.24 -12.19 -17.24
CA GLU A 44 15.37 -12.26 -16.33
C GLU A 44 15.31 -11.11 -15.31
N LYS A 45 15.29 -9.86 -15.78
CA LYS A 45 15.26 -8.67 -14.91
C LYS A 45 14.04 -8.63 -13.99
N PHE A 46 12.86 -8.96 -14.50
CA PHE A 46 11.64 -8.97 -13.71
C PHE A 46 11.68 -10.02 -12.59
N THR A 47 12.08 -11.25 -12.92
CA THR A 47 12.14 -12.33 -11.94
C THR A 47 13.23 -12.14 -10.91
N ASP A 48 14.39 -11.63 -11.30
CA ASP A 48 15.50 -11.34 -10.39
C ASP A 48 15.17 -10.19 -9.45
N ALA A 49 14.63 -9.10 -9.98
CA ALA A 49 14.23 -7.95 -9.18
C ALA A 49 13.15 -8.31 -8.15
N LEU A 50 12.16 -9.11 -8.55
CA LEU A 50 11.14 -9.61 -7.64
C LEU A 50 11.73 -10.51 -6.54
N THR A 51 12.69 -11.38 -6.90
CA THR A 51 13.42 -12.21 -5.93
C THR A 51 14.17 -11.37 -4.92
N VAL A 52 14.81 -10.30 -5.38
CA VAL A 52 15.53 -9.36 -4.52
C VAL A 52 14.59 -8.63 -3.56
N VAL A 53 13.46 -8.14 -4.04
CA VAL A 53 12.49 -7.41 -3.20
C VAL A 53 11.85 -8.31 -2.14
N ILE A 54 11.51 -9.54 -2.48
CA ILE A 54 11.00 -10.53 -1.51
C ILE A 54 12.12 -10.90 -0.51
N GLY A 55 13.33 -11.17 -0.99
CA GLY A 55 14.48 -11.53 -0.16
C GLY A 55 14.87 -10.42 0.83
N ASP A 56 14.78 -9.15 0.44
CA ASP A 56 15.02 -8.03 1.37
C ASP A 56 14.00 -8.01 2.51
N GLN A 57 12.73 -8.18 2.22
CA GLN A 57 11.69 -8.20 3.23
C GLN A 57 11.83 -9.42 4.18
N GLU A 58 12.23 -10.58 3.66
CA GLU A 58 12.56 -11.75 4.50
C GLU A 58 13.76 -11.49 5.40
N ARG A 59 14.85 -10.96 4.83
CA ARG A 59 16.06 -10.61 5.59
C ARG A 59 15.81 -9.54 6.64
N ALA A 60 14.91 -8.59 6.36
CA ALA A 60 14.44 -7.60 7.31
C ALA A 60 13.62 -8.20 8.47
N GLY A 61 13.14 -9.44 8.34
CA GLY A 61 12.42 -10.17 9.38
C GLY A 61 10.91 -9.89 9.42
N LEU A 62 10.32 -9.35 8.36
CA LEU A 62 8.88 -9.09 8.31
C LEU A 62 8.07 -10.39 8.39
N ASP A 63 6.90 -10.35 9.03
CA ASP A 63 6.00 -11.49 9.20
C ASP A 63 5.11 -11.71 7.97
N VAL A 64 4.59 -10.61 7.38
CA VAL A 64 3.80 -10.62 6.15
C VAL A 64 4.54 -9.77 5.12
N LEU A 65 4.84 -10.36 3.98
CA LEU A 65 5.57 -9.69 2.90
C LEU A 65 4.60 -9.03 1.91
N SER A 66 5.09 -8.08 1.14
CA SER A 66 4.37 -7.51 0.02
C SER A 66 5.05 -7.91 -1.30
N HIS A 67 4.29 -8.01 -2.39
CA HIS A 67 4.87 -8.24 -3.71
C HIS A 67 5.63 -7.00 -4.25
N GLY A 68 5.68 -5.90 -3.48
CA GLY A 68 6.44 -4.70 -3.80
C GLY A 68 5.86 -3.84 -4.91
N ASP A 69 4.58 -4.04 -5.25
CA ASP A 69 3.88 -3.38 -6.37
C ASP A 69 4.54 -3.63 -7.75
N PHE A 70 5.02 -4.87 -7.97
CA PHE A 70 5.67 -5.26 -9.22
C PHE A 70 4.74 -5.29 -10.44
N HIS A 71 3.45 -5.06 -10.28
CA HIS A 71 2.52 -4.82 -11.38
C HIS A 71 2.61 -3.39 -11.93
N VAL A 72 3.21 -2.48 -11.19
CA VAL A 72 3.37 -1.08 -11.63
C VAL A 72 4.50 -1.00 -12.64
N ASP A 73 4.24 -0.38 -13.81
CA ASP A 73 5.21 -0.27 -14.88
C ASP A 73 6.34 0.69 -14.53
N GLU A 74 6.05 1.98 -14.47
CA GLU A 74 7.01 3.03 -14.20
C GLU A 74 6.49 3.94 -13.09
N ASP A 75 7.35 4.30 -12.15
CA ASP A 75 6.96 5.16 -11.04
C ASP A 75 7.31 6.62 -11.33
N LEU A 76 6.44 7.28 -12.07
CA LEU A 76 6.51 8.71 -12.33
C LEU A 76 5.61 9.46 -11.36
N ALA A 77 6.12 9.85 -10.20
CA ALA A 77 5.40 10.57 -9.16
C ALA A 77 4.12 9.87 -8.68
N GLY A 78 4.09 8.54 -8.69
CA GLY A 78 2.93 7.73 -8.33
C GLY A 78 1.93 7.48 -9.45
N ARG A 79 2.18 8.01 -10.64
CA ARG A 79 1.29 7.90 -11.80
C ARG A 79 1.07 6.45 -12.26
N ALA A 80 2.14 5.65 -12.35
CA ALA A 80 2.07 4.29 -12.85
C ALA A 80 1.08 3.40 -12.07
N TRP A 81 0.94 3.66 -10.80
CA TRP A 81 0.02 3.00 -9.88
C TRP A 81 -1.46 3.09 -10.33
N HIS A 82 -1.91 4.26 -10.81
CA HIS A 82 -3.25 4.46 -11.35
C HIS A 82 -3.38 3.93 -12.78
N HIS A 83 -2.35 4.11 -13.58
CA HIS A 83 -2.39 3.85 -15.03
C HIS A 83 -2.40 2.37 -15.37
N TYR A 84 -1.89 1.50 -14.51
CA TYR A 84 -1.80 0.08 -14.79
C TYR A 84 -3.14 -0.55 -15.21
N PRO A 85 -4.25 -0.39 -14.48
CA PRO A 85 -5.57 -0.84 -14.91
C PRO A 85 -6.08 -0.04 -16.13
N LEU A 86 -5.94 1.29 -16.12
CA LEU A 86 -6.49 2.17 -17.15
C LEU A 86 -5.88 1.94 -18.54
N GLN A 87 -4.64 1.47 -18.61
CA GLN A 87 -3.97 1.12 -19.87
C GLN A 87 -4.37 -0.26 -20.41
N ARG A 88 -5.05 -1.09 -19.61
CA ARG A 88 -5.36 -2.49 -19.94
C ARG A 88 -6.85 -2.73 -20.16
N TRP A 89 -7.70 -2.11 -19.37
CA TRP A 89 -9.15 -2.22 -19.56
C TRP A 89 -9.61 -1.53 -20.85
N ALA A 90 -10.71 -2.03 -21.44
CA ALA A 90 -11.34 -1.35 -22.54
C ALA A 90 -12.11 -0.11 -22.07
N GLY A 91 -12.37 0.81 -23.00
CA GLY A 91 -13.15 2.02 -22.72
C GLY A 91 -12.30 3.26 -22.41
N PHE A 92 -10.97 3.12 -22.35
CA PHE A 92 -10.04 4.20 -22.10
C PHE A 92 -9.16 4.46 -23.32
N GLU A 93 -8.88 5.73 -23.62
CA GLU A 93 -8.01 6.11 -24.76
C GLU A 93 -7.21 7.38 -24.47
N GLY A 94 -5.97 7.38 -24.98
CA GLY A 94 -5.09 8.53 -25.00
C GLY A 94 -4.29 8.73 -23.71
N ASP A 95 -3.59 9.86 -23.70
CA ASP A 95 -2.73 10.32 -22.59
C ASP A 95 -2.80 11.86 -22.57
N HIS A 96 -3.83 12.39 -21.93
CA HIS A 96 -4.21 13.79 -21.97
C HIS A 96 -3.80 14.49 -20.67
N LEU A 97 -3.48 15.78 -20.77
CA LEU A 97 -3.29 16.61 -19.58
C LEU A 97 -4.58 16.63 -18.77
N GLN A 98 -4.42 16.66 -17.45
CA GLN A 98 -5.54 16.81 -16.55
C GLN A 98 -6.25 18.14 -16.83
N PRO A 99 -7.61 18.19 -16.78
CA PRO A 99 -8.36 19.43 -16.88
C PRO A 99 -7.94 20.44 -15.79
N GLU A 100 -7.99 21.74 -16.12
CA GLU A 100 -7.75 22.81 -15.15
C GLU A 100 -8.72 22.70 -13.96
N GLU A 101 -9.97 22.28 -14.22
CA GLU A 101 -10.97 22.00 -13.19
C GLU A 101 -10.92 20.52 -12.78
N THR A 102 -10.08 20.19 -11.82
CA THR A 102 -10.11 18.85 -11.22
C THR A 102 -11.37 18.67 -10.37
N THR A 103 -11.95 17.46 -10.39
CA THR A 103 -13.07 17.11 -9.52
C THR A 103 -12.66 16.87 -8.06
N ALA A 104 -11.37 16.94 -7.75
CA ALA A 104 -10.82 16.77 -6.41
C ALA A 104 -10.44 18.14 -5.83
N PRO A 105 -11.33 18.82 -5.07
CA PRO A 105 -11.10 20.18 -4.58
C PRO A 105 -9.88 20.30 -3.65
N TRP A 106 -9.39 19.19 -3.10
CA TRP A 106 -8.18 19.15 -2.26
C TRP A 106 -6.88 19.10 -3.05
N LEU A 107 -6.89 19.12 -4.39
CA LEU A 107 -5.70 19.03 -5.24
C LEU A 107 -5.31 20.37 -5.88
N HIS A 108 -5.76 21.48 -5.32
CA HIS A 108 -5.38 22.82 -5.79
C HIS A 108 -4.15 23.32 -5.04
N TYR A 109 -3.05 23.49 -5.76
CA TYR A 109 -1.79 23.98 -5.21
C TYR A 109 -1.30 25.22 -5.96
N PRO A 110 -0.69 26.19 -5.26
CA PRO A 110 -0.14 27.38 -5.91
C PRO A 110 0.96 27.03 -6.91
N PRO A 111 1.06 27.75 -8.04
CA PRO A 111 2.21 27.64 -8.95
C PRO A 111 3.54 27.82 -8.21
N GLY A 112 4.58 27.09 -8.65
CA GLY A 112 5.90 27.10 -8.03
C GLY A 112 6.02 26.16 -6.81
N THR A 113 5.01 25.35 -6.52
CA THR A 113 5.10 24.28 -5.53
C THR A 113 5.27 22.93 -6.22
N LEU A 114 5.98 22.00 -5.56
CA LEU A 114 6.23 20.66 -6.13
C LEU A 114 4.92 19.92 -6.46
N LEU A 115 3.91 20.03 -5.61
CA LEU A 115 2.60 19.38 -5.86
C LEU A 115 1.89 19.99 -7.06
N ASN A 116 1.98 21.32 -7.28
CA ASN A 116 1.45 21.94 -8.50
C ASN A 116 2.12 21.37 -9.75
N GLU A 117 3.45 21.32 -9.77
CA GLU A 117 4.22 20.77 -10.89
C GLU A 117 3.86 19.30 -11.19
N ILE A 118 3.68 18.49 -10.14
CA ILE A 118 3.29 17.08 -10.28
C ILE A 118 1.89 16.99 -10.90
N TYR A 119 0.90 17.65 -10.30
CA TYR A 119 -0.50 17.48 -10.71
C TYR A 119 -0.81 18.12 -12.06
N THR A 120 -0.22 19.25 -12.39
CA THR A 120 -0.39 19.89 -13.72
C THR A 120 0.32 19.10 -14.83
N GLY A 121 1.36 18.34 -14.48
CA GLY A 121 2.06 17.46 -15.44
C GLY A 121 1.44 16.08 -15.62
N TRP A 122 0.48 15.68 -14.76
CA TRP A 122 -0.15 14.37 -14.86
C TRP A 122 -0.99 14.25 -16.15
N ARG A 123 -0.95 13.04 -16.72
CA ARG A 123 -1.73 12.70 -17.90
C ARG A 123 -2.62 11.51 -17.60
N TRP A 124 -3.83 11.57 -18.15
CA TRP A 124 -4.87 10.57 -17.89
C TRP A 124 -5.55 10.20 -19.21
N PRO A 125 -6.01 8.94 -19.37
CA PRO A 125 -6.86 8.61 -20.50
C PRO A 125 -8.24 9.22 -20.33
N HIS A 126 -8.92 9.47 -21.46
CA HIS A 126 -10.36 9.77 -21.47
C HIS A 126 -11.17 8.47 -21.45
N VAL A 127 -12.36 8.52 -20.84
CA VAL A 127 -13.36 7.47 -20.98
C VAL A 127 -14.10 7.68 -22.27
N VAL A 128 -13.82 6.85 -23.27
CA VAL A 128 -14.33 7.00 -24.65
C VAL A 128 -15.38 5.96 -25.03
N ASP A 129 -15.50 4.89 -24.25
CA ASP A 129 -16.48 3.82 -24.46
C ASP A 129 -16.88 3.18 -23.13
N LYS A 130 -17.76 2.17 -23.19
CA LYS A 130 -18.13 1.32 -22.04
C LYS A 130 -16.87 0.64 -21.50
N ILE A 131 -16.70 0.72 -20.19
CA ILE A 131 -15.56 0.07 -19.50
C ILE A 131 -15.82 -1.43 -19.46
N GLU A 132 -14.85 -2.20 -19.96
CA GLU A 132 -14.88 -3.65 -19.94
C GLU A 132 -13.59 -4.19 -19.30
N HIS A 133 -13.76 -5.16 -18.43
CA HIS A 133 -12.64 -5.86 -17.81
C HIS A 133 -11.78 -6.56 -18.88
N ARG A 134 -10.48 -6.39 -18.75
CA ARG A 134 -9.45 -7.22 -19.37
C ARG A 134 -8.46 -7.64 -18.30
N PRO A 135 -7.85 -8.84 -18.40
CA PRO A 135 -6.95 -9.33 -17.37
C PRO A 135 -5.80 -8.36 -17.06
N LEU A 136 -5.58 -8.12 -15.76
CA LEU A 136 -4.46 -7.31 -15.27
C LEU A 136 -3.24 -8.15 -14.91
N ASP A 137 -3.31 -9.47 -15.06
CA ASP A 137 -2.26 -10.42 -14.71
C ASP A 137 -1.89 -10.45 -13.20
N TYR A 138 -2.70 -9.90 -12.32
CA TYR A 138 -2.44 -9.85 -10.87
C TYR A 138 -2.17 -11.23 -10.28
N ALA A 139 -2.97 -12.23 -10.66
CA ALA A 139 -2.80 -13.61 -10.22
C ALA A 139 -1.43 -14.19 -10.60
N LYS A 140 -0.94 -13.88 -11.80
CA LYS A 140 0.37 -14.36 -12.27
C LYS A 140 1.50 -13.68 -11.52
N ILE A 141 1.43 -12.36 -11.35
CA ILE A 141 2.43 -11.57 -10.61
C ILE A 141 2.50 -12.04 -9.16
N TRP A 142 1.35 -12.24 -8.50
CA TRP A 142 1.30 -12.74 -7.14
C TRP A 142 1.92 -14.15 -7.03
N ARG A 143 1.58 -15.07 -7.93
CA ARG A 143 2.18 -16.42 -7.94
C ARG A 143 3.70 -16.37 -8.07
N LEU A 144 4.22 -15.50 -8.92
CA LEU A 144 5.66 -15.30 -9.06
C LEU A 144 6.30 -14.81 -7.75
N ALA A 145 5.64 -13.90 -7.02
CA ALA A 145 6.12 -13.42 -5.73
C ALA A 145 6.01 -14.51 -4.64
N GLN A 146 4.85 -15.17 -4.51
CA GLN A 146 4.61 -16.20 -3.50
C GLN A 146 5.51 -17.42 -3.67
N ALA A 147 5.89 -17.77 -4.90
CA ALA A 147 6.81 -18.89 -5.18
C ALA A 147 8.24 -18.67 -4.63
N ARG A 148 8.57 -17.48 -4.17
CA ARG A 148 9.90 -17.09 -3.65
C ARG A 148 10.01 -17.12 -2.14
N THR A 149 8.92 -17.42 -1.44
CA THR A 149 8.88 -17.39 0.02
C THR A 149 7.84 -18.35 0.58
N GLN A 150 8.06 -18.82 1.81
CA GLN A 150 7.05 -19.56 2.58
C GLN A 150 6.17 -18.63 3.44
N LYS A 151 6.54 -17.35 3.57
CA LYS A 151 5.73 -16.36 4.29
C LYS A 151 4.54 -15.91 3.43
N PRO A 152 3.44 -15.45 4.04
CA PRO A 152 2.34 -14.88 3.27
C PRO A 152 2.81 -13.66 2.47
N VAL A 153 2.49 -13.62 1.18
CA VAL A 153 2.71 -12.45 0.34
C VAL A 153 1.38 -11.74 0.11
N LYS A 154 1.29 -10.54 0.60
CA LYS A 154 0.17 -9.63 0.39
C LYS A 154 0.27 -8.99 -0.99
N PHE A 155 -0.83 -8.99 -1.75
CA PHE A 155 -0.94 -8.28 -3.02
C PHE A 155 -1.56 -6.90 -2.79
N GLY A 156 -0.91 -5.84 -3.27
CA GLY A 156 -1.40 -4.46 -3.21
C GLY A 156 -1.98 -4.00 -4.54
N THR A 157 -3.08 -3.25 -4.50
CA THR A 157 -3.67 -2.57 -5.67
C THR A 157 -4.42 -1.30 -5.23
N CYS A 158 -4.86 -0.48 -6.18
CA CYS A 158 -5.68 0.70 -5.89
C CYS A 158 -7.17 0.43 -6.12
N CYS A 159 -8.02 1.18 -5.44
CA CYS A 159 -9.46 1.13 -5.64
C CYS A 159 -9.90 1.92 -6.89
N SER A 160 -11.06 1.56 -7.41
CA SER A 160 -11.64 2.20 -8.59
C SER A 160 -11.95 3.68 -8.37
N GLN A 161 -12.36 4.06 -7.18
CA GLN A 161 -12.75 5.43 -6.84
C GLN A 161 -11.59 6.42 -7.01
N VAL A 162 -10.39 6.06 -6.51
CA VAL A 162 -9.22 6.94 -6.60
C VAL A 162 -8.76 7.13 -8.05
N MET A 163 -8.88 6.06 -8.87
CA MET A 163 -8.55 6.15 -10.28
C MET A 163 -9.53 7.07 -11.04
N ALA A 164 -10.82 6.98 -10.73
CA ALA A 164 -11.86 7.73 -11.42
C ALA A 164 -11.87 9.23 -11.12
N LEU A 165 -11.22 9.68 -10.03
CA LEU A 165 -11.18 11.12 -9.68
C LEU A 165 -10.68 12.01 -10.81
N PHE A 166 -9.75 11.51 -11.61
CA PHE A 166 -9.02 12.27 -12.64
C PHE A 166 -9.51 12.00 -14.07
N LEU A 167 -10.54 11.16 -14.25
CA LEU A 167 -11.02 10.77 -15.57
C LEU A 167 -12.06 11.76 -16.11
N ASP A 168 -11.94 12.08 -17.41
CA ASP A 168 -12.96 12.78 -18.17
C ASP A 168 -13.78 11.83 -19.03
N ILE A 169 -15.09 12.12 -19.17
CA ILE A 169 -16.04 11.29 -19.90
C ILE A 169 -16.26 11.91 -21.28
N HIS A 170 -15.82 11.22 -22.32
CA HIS A 170 -15.91 11.59 -23.73
C HIS A 170 -16.81 10.62 -24.52
N THR A 171 -17.86 10.09 -23.90
CA THR A 171 -18.79 9.15 -24.53
C THR A 171 -20.21 9.35 -23.99
N PRO A 172 -21.26 9.22 -24.81
CA PRO A 172 -22.65 9.28 -24.35
C PRO A 172 -23.10 8.02 -23.58
N LYS A 173 -22.23 7.00 -23.47
CA LYS A 173 -22.54 5.75 -22.77
C LYS A 173 -22.59 5.90 -21.26
N TYR A 174 -22.00 6.97 -20.73
CA TYR A 174 -22.01 7.33 -19.31
C TYR A 174 -22.64 8.72 -19.13
N LYS A 175 -23.55 8.82 -18.18
CA LYS A 175 -24.20 10.11 -17.82
C LYS A 175 -23.39 10.90 -16.80
N ASP A 176 -22.66 10.18 -15.93
CA ASP A 176 -21.90 10.77 -14.84
C ASP A 176 -20.75 9.86 -14.38
N LYS A 177 -19.89 10.38 -13.49
CA LYS A 177 -18.77 9.62 -12.91
C LYS A 177 -19.19 8.47 -12.02
N ARG A 178 -20.38 8.48 -11.41
CA ARG A 178 -20.83 7.38 -10.56
C ARG A 178 -20.98 6.10 -11.36
N GLN A 179 -21.50 6.20 -12.60
CA GLN A 179 -21.61 5.04 -13.49
C GLN A 179 -20.22 4.51 -13.90
N VAL A 180 -19.28 5.40 -14.18
CA VAL A 180 -17.86 5.03 -14.49
C VAL A 180 -17.24 4.29 -13.31
N ILE A 181 -17.35 4.84 -12.10
CA ILE A 181 -16.81 4.24 -10.87
C ILE A 181 -17.41 2.85 -10.64
N TRP A 182 -18.71 2.69 -10.86
CA TRP A 182 -19.40 1.42 -10.66
C TRP A 182 -18.90 0.34 -11.61
N ASP A 183 -18.78 0.65 -12.90
CA ASP A 183 -18.25 -0.29 -13.89
C ASP A 183 -16.78 -0.63 -13.64
N MET A 184 -15.98 0.35 -13.20
CA MET A 184 -14.60 0.10 -12.80
C MET A 184 -14.53 -0.80 -11.56
N ALA A 185 -15.40 -0.60 -10.57
CA ALA A 185 -15.49 -1.46 -9.39
C ALA A 185 -15.85 -2.91 -9.78
N GLU A 186 -16.77 -3.09 -10.75
CA GLU A 186 -17.11 -4.41 -11.28
C GLU A 186 -15.95 -5.05 -12.06
N ALA A 187 -15.22 -4.26 -12.83
CA ALA A 187 -14.03 -4.74 -13.54
C ALA A 187 -12.92 -5.17 -12.57
N MET A 188 -12.65 -4.36 -11.54
CA MET A 188 -11.66 -4.68 -10.51
C MET A 188 -12.10 -5.91 -9.68
N ASN A 189 -13.38 -6.03 -9.34
CA ASN A 189 -13.91 -7.19 -8.63
C ASN A 189 -13.57 -8.51 -9.34
N LYS A 190 -13.70 -8.56 -10.67
CA LYS A 190 -13.33 -9.76 -11.45
C LYS A 190 -11.85 -10.11 -11.30
N GLU A 191 -10.99 -9.11 -11.28
CA GLU A 191 -9.54 -9.31 -11.10
C GLU A 191 -9.19 -9.77 -9.68
N LEU A 192 -9.84 -9.19 -8.66
CA LEU A 192 -9.65 -9.58 -7.26
C LEU A 192 -10.15 -11.01 -7.00
N LEU A 193 -11.25 -11.42 -7.62
CA LEU A 193 -11.75 -12.79 -7.56
C LEU A 193 -10.78 -13.77 -8.25
N ALA A 194 -10.23 -13.41 -9.41
CA ALA A 194 -9.21 -14.22 -10.09
C ALA A 194 -7.93 -14.36 -9.24
N LEU A 195 -7.54 -13.30 -8.53
CA LEU A 195 -6.42 -13.32 -7.60
C LEU A 195 -6.68 -14.25 -6.40
N ARG A 196 -7.88 -14.21 -5.80
CA ARG A 196 -8.35 -15.13 -4.76
C ARG A 196 -8.32 -16.58 -5.26
N ASP A 197 -8.86 -16.84 -6.46
CA ASP A 197 -8.95 -18.18 -7.05
C ASP A 197 -7.56 -18.75 -7.42
N ALA A 198 -6.58 -17.85 -7.64
CA ALA A 198 -5.17 -18.23 -7.79
C ALA A 198 -4.50 -18.68 -6.48
N GLY A 199 -5.17 -18.48 -5.33
CA GLY A 199 -4.69 -18.85 -4.00
C GLY A 199 -4.23 -17.69 -3.13
N CYS A 200 -4.30 -16.43 -3.60
CA CYS A 200 -3.97 -15.27 -2.79
C CYS A 200 -4.98 -15.13 -1.64
N ARG A 201 -4.47 -15.09 -0.41
CA ARG A 201 -5.29 -15.00 0.80
C ARG A 201 -5.08 -13.71 1.58
N CYS A 202 -4.30 -12.78 1.05
CA CYS A 202 -4.06 -11.47 1.65
C CYS A 202 -3.98 -10.40 0.55
N ILE A 203 -4.96 -9.49 0.52
CA ILE A 203 -5.05 -8.43 -0.48
C ILE A 203 -5.16 -7.08 0.23
N GLN A 204 -4.36 -6.11 -0.18
CA GLN A 204 -4.43 -4.72 0.30
C GLN A 204 -4.95 -3.82 -0.82
N ILE A 205 -5.92 -2.97 -0.51
CA ILE A 205 -6.46 -1.98 -1.43
C ILE A 205 -6.15 -0.58 -0.90
N GLU A 206 -5.54 0.22 -1.74
CA GLU A 206 -5.26 1.63 -1.48
C GLU A 206 -6.55 2.42 -1.65
N GLU A 207 -7.12 2.89 -0.53
CA GLU A 207 -8.38 3.61 -0.51
C GLU A 207 -8.28 4.90 0.34
N PRO A 208 -7.68 5.98 -0.16
CA PRO A 208 -7.63 7.27 0.52
C PRO A 208 -8.88 8.13 0.30
N THR A 209 -9.79 7.75 -0.58
CA THR A 209 -10.89 8.62 -1.04
C THR A 209 -11.86 8.95 0.08
N PHE A 210 -12.21 7.97 0.93
CA PHE A 210 -13.20 8.18 2.00
C PHE A 210 -12.78 9.25 2.98
N HIS A 211 -11.53 9.24 3.46
CA HIS A 211 -11.12 10.24 4.43
C HIS A 211 -10.90 11.62 3.79
N PHE A 212 -10.47 11.70 2.53
CA PHE A 212 -10.41 12.97 1.80
C PHE A 212 -11.81 13.57 1.66
N MET A 213 -12.77 12.79 1.17
CA MET A 213 -14.14 13.26 0.99
C MET A 213 -14.84 13.53 2.32
N ALA A 214 -14.63 12.70 3.34
CA ALA A 214 -15.21 12.90 4.66
C ALA A 214 -14.68 14.17 5.35
N ASN A 215 -13.42 14.54 5.13
CA ASN A 215 -12.86 15.80 5.62
C ASN A 215 -13.37 17.02 4.82
N THR A 216 -13.64 16.85 3.52
CA THR A 216 -14.11 17.93 2.64
C THR A 216 -15.62 18.16 2.76
N PHE A 217 -16.42 17.12 2.73
CA PHE A 217 -17.90 17.19 2.63
C PHE A 217 -18.63 16.70 3.88
N GLY A 218 -17.94 16.04 4.81
CA GLY A 218 -18.53 15.37 5.96
C GLY A 218 -18.87 13.90 5.70
N LYS A 219 -18.73 13.06 6.75
CA LYS A 219 -18.85 11.59 6.69
C LYS A 219 -20.21 11.05 6.21
N ASN A 220 -21.26 11.86 6.26
CA ASN A 220 -22.62 11.49 5.88
C ASN A 220 -23.03 12.02 4.50
N HIS A 221 -22.13 12.68 3.78
CA HIS A 221 -22.40 13.18 2.44
C HIS A 221 -22.76 12.06 1.46
N GLU A 222 -23.64 12.33 0.49
CA GLU A 222 -24.12 11.34 -0.48
C GLU A 222 -22.98 10.72 -1.31
N GLU A 223 -21.99 11.53 -1.69
CA GLU A 223 -20.81 11.01 -2.42
C GLU A 223 -19.99 10.03 -1.57
N VAL A 224 -19.84 10.30 -0.27
CA VAL A 224 -19.14 9.39 0.64
C VAL A 224 -19.88 8.07 0.76
N LYS A 225 -21.21 8.10 0.87
CA LYS A 225 -22.03 6.88 0.90
C LYS A 225 -21.88 6.08 -0.40
N PHE A 226 -22.00 6.76 -1.54
CA PHE A 226 -21.84 6.13 -2.85
C PHE A 226 -20.46 5.48 -3.00
N MET A 227 -19.38 6.17 -2.61
CA MET A 227 -18.02 5.63 -2.69
C MET A 227 -17.84 4.39 -1.83
N ILE A 228 -18.45 4.36 -0.62
CA ILE A 228 -18.43 3.17 0.24
C ILE A 228 -19.17 1.99 -0.44
N ASP A 229 -20.31 2.25 -1.05
CA ASP A 229 -21.09 1.22 -1.75
C ASP A 229 -20.31 0.67 -2.96
N ALA A 230 -19.66 1.53 -3.73
CA ALA A 230 -18.81 1.13 -4.85
C ALA A 230 -17.61 0.30 -4.39
N PHE A 231 -16.94 0.70 -3.30
CA PHE A 231 -15.86 -0.10 -2.70
C PHE A 231 -16.35 -1.46 -2.21
N ASN A 232 -17.47 -1.51 -1.50
CA ASN A 232 -18.04 -2.75 -1.02
C ASN A 232 -18.45 -3.68 -2.18
N ARG A 233 -18.86 -3.12 -3.33
CA ARG A 233 -19.10 -3.87 -4.57
C ARG A 233 -17.80 -4.40 -5.18
N GLU A 234 -16.75 -3.59 -5.19
CA GLU A 234 -15.43 -3.97 -5.70
C GLU A 234 -14.84 -5.19 -4.97
N VAL A 235 -15.03 -5.26 -3.65
CA VAL A 235 -14.49 -6.35 -2.82
C VAL A 235 -15.49 -7.47 -2.53
N GLN A 236 -16.62 -7.50 -3.22
CA GLN A 236 -17.64 -8.53 -3.03
C GLN A 236 -17.11 -9.93 -3.38
N GLY A 237 -17.42 -10.92 -2.53
CA GLY A 237 -17.01 -12.31 -2.75
C GLY A 237 -15.59 -12.65 -2.28
N LEU A 238 -14.92 -11.76 -1.55
CA LEU A 238 -13.59 -11.99 -0.95
C LEU A 238 -13.67 -12.44 0.52
N ASP A 239 -14.69 -13.20 0.90
CA ASP A 239 -14.96 -13.55 2.30
C ASP A 239 -13.91 -14.51 2.91
N ASP A 240 -13.17 -15.24 2.06
CA ASP A 240 -12.08 -16.15 2.44
C ASP A 240 -10.67 -15.50 2.29
N VAL A 241 -10.62 -14.22 2.00
CA VAL A 241 -9.38 -13.42 1.87
C VAL A 241 -9.27 -12.47 3.05
N GLU A 242 -8.07 -12.30 3.60
CA GLU A 242 -7.78 -11.23 4.55
C GLU A 242 -7.64 -9.92 3.78
N LEU A 243 -8.67 -9.10 3.84
CA LEU A 243 -8.76 -7.85 3.11
C LEU A 243 -8.24 -6.69 3.95
N TRP A 244 -7.23 -5.99 3.42
CA TRP A 244 -6.63 -4.81 4.02
C TRP A 244 -7.05 -3.56 3.27
N ILE A 245 -7.32 -2.50 3.98
CA ILE A 245 -7.58 -1.18 3.42
C ILE A 245 -6.46 -0.26 3.87
N HIS A 246 -5.78 0.39 2.92
CA HIS A 246 -4.76 1.37 3.26
C HIS A 246 -5.23 2.79 3.02
N THR A 247 -4.96 3.64 3.99
CA THR A 247 -5.21 5.09 3.91
C THR A 247 -3.97 5.87 4.28
N CYS A 248 -3.66 6.86 3.48
CA CYS A 248 -2.61 7.82 3.75
C CYS A 248 -3.03 9.22 3.31
N TRP A 249 -2.19 10.19 3.53
CA TRP A 249 -2.44 11.60 3.15
C TRP A 249 -1.82 11.95 1.80
N GLY A 250 -1.70 10.93 0.92
CA GLY A 250 -1.08 11.03 -0.39
C GLY A 250 0.42 10.74 -0.37
N ASN A 251 0.94 10.32 -1.52
CA ASN A 251 2.36 9.99 -1.66
C ASN A 251 2.91 10.29 -3.08
N PRO A 252 2.44 11.36 -3.79
CA PRO A 252 3.06 11.74 -5.04
C PRO A 252 4.45 12.30 -4.73
N ASN A 253 5.47 11.65 -5.24
CA ASN A 253 6.86 12.05 -5.01
C ASN A 253 7.21 12.27 -3.52
N MET A 254 6.72 11.40 -2.63
CA MET A 254 6.84 11.47 -1.17
C MET A 254 6.15 12.69 -0.53
N GLN A 255 5.30 13.42 -1.24
CA GLN A 255 4.59 14.58 -0.70
C GLN A 255 3.23 14.18 -0.11
N ARG A 256 2.81 14.93 0.92
CA ARG A 256 1.47 14.88 1.48
C ARG A 256 0.56 15.78 0.66
N VAL A 257 -0.64 15.29 0.29
CA VAL A 257 -1.59 16.07 -0.53
C VAL A 257 -2.57 16.88 0.30
N MET A 258 -2.77 16.56 1.58
CA MET A 258 -3.63 17.31 2.50
C MET A 258 -2.90 17.59 3.81
N GLU A 259 -2.95 18.84 4.26
CA GLU A 259 -2.42 19.28 5.54
C GLU A 259 -3.54 19.34 6.61
N ASP A 260 -3.16 19.41 7.87
CA ASP A 260 -4.02 19.66 9.05
C ASP A 260 -5.33 18.85 9.13
N THR A 261 -5.31 17.62 8.61
CA THR A 261 -6.45 16.73 8.60
C THR A 261 -6.33 15.65 9.69
N SER A 262 -7.45 14.99 9.98
CA SER A 262 -7.54 13.92 10.98
C SER A 262 -8.42 12.79 10.48
N TYR A 263 -8.21 11.58 10.99
CA TYR A 263 -9.11 10.45 10.77
C TYR A 263 -10.42 10.55 11.56
N ALA A 264 -10.63 11.60 12.38
CA ALA A 264 -11.84 11.76 13.18
C ALA A 264 -13.14 11.69 12.36
N ASN A 265 -13.15 12.26 11.15
CA ASN A 265 -14.30 12.23 10.24
C ASN A 265 -14.49 10.92 9.49
N SER A 266 -13.51 10.02 9.52
CA SER A 266 -13.52 8.79 8.69
C SER A 266 -13.34 7.50 9.48
N ILE A 267 -12.96 7.54 10.76
CA ILE A 267 -12.70 6.34 11.56
C ILE A 267 -13.89 5.37 11.58
N GLU A 268 -15.11 5.88 11.73
CA GLU A 268 -16.34 5.09 11.71
C GLU A 268 -16.57 4.44 10.32
N ILE A 269 -16.20 5.15 9.23
CA ILE A 269 -16.32 4.61 7.88
C ILE A 269 -15.48 3.34 7.74
N TYR A 270 -14.20 3.41 8.12
CA TYR A 270 -13.28 2.30 7.99
C TYR A 270 -13.56 1.17 8.99
N LEU A 271 -13.95 1.49 10.21
CA LEU A 271 -14.21 0.46 11.22
C LEU A 271 -15.55 -0.25 11.02
N GLU A 272 -16.60 0.44 10.56
CA GLU A 272 -17.97 -0.07 10.62
C GLU A 272 -18.67 -0.19 9.25
N ARG A 273 -18.37 0.71 8.28
CA ARG A 273 -19.18 0.84 7.06
C ARG A 273 -18.56 0.15 5.85
N CYS A 274 -17.25 0.17 5.70
CA CYS A 274 -16.58 -0.51 4.58
C CYS A 274 -16.15 -1.93 4.96
N ARG A 275 -16.20 -2.85 3.99
CA ARG A 275 -15.71 -4.22 4.13
C ARG A 275 -14.19 -4.22 4.26
N GLY A 276 -13.66 -5.10 5.10
CA GLY A 276 -12.23 -5.28 5.31
C GLY A 276 -11.94 -5.84 6.70
N ASP A 277 -10.81 -6.52 6.83
CA ASP A 277 -10.37 -7.18 8.08
C ASP A 277 -9.28 -6.37 8.79
N VAL A 278 -8.47 -5.64 8.02
CA VAL A 278 -7.36 -4.82 8.53
C VAL A 278 -7.44 -3.42 7.95
N TRP A 279 -7.34 -2.42 8.79
CA TRP A 279 -7.19 -1.03 8.37
C TRP A 279 -5.75 -0.57 8.61
N THR A 280 -5.05 -0.14 7.56
CA THR A 280 -3.66 0.33 7.56
C THR A 280 -3.63 1.84 7.43
N LEU A 281 -2.95 2.53 8.36
CA LEU A 281 -2.99 3.98 8.47
C LEU A 281 -1.60 4.63 8.45
N GLU A 282 -1.51 5.77 7.78
CA GLU A 282 -0.39 6.70 7.95
C GLU A 282 -0.49 7.40 9.31
N MET A 283 0.46 7.14 10.21
CA MET A 283 0.43 7.62 11.59
C MET A 283 1.74 8.27 12.03
N LYS A 284 2.91 7.71 11.67
CA LYS A 284 4.24 8.17 12.12
C LYS A 284 4.53 9.58 11.67
N ASP A 285 4.34 9.88 10.40
CA ASP A 285 4.62 11.18 9.81
C ASP A 285 3.78 12.32 10.41
N ARG A 286 2.71 11.98 11.10
CA ARG A 286 1.80 12.89 11.80
C ARG A 286 1.94 12.86 13.32
N GLY A 287 3.03 12.29 13.84
CA GLY A 287 3.30 12.20 15.28
C GLY A 287 2.30 11.33 16.05
N GLN A 288 1.56 10.46 15.34
CA GLN A 288 0.53 9.54 15.88
C GLN A 288 -0.61 10.25 16.62
N LYS A 289 -0.93 11.48 16.23
CA LYS A 289 -1.92 12.35 16.93
C LYS A 289 -3.34 11.75 16.96
N ASP A 290 -3.69 10.87 16.02
CA ASP A 290 -5.03 10.28 15.89
C ASP A 290 -5.19 8.94 16.64
N LEU A 291 -4.20 8.47 17.40
CA LEU A 291 -4.31 7.23 18.17
C LEU A 291 -5.45 7.27 19.20
N GLU A 292 -5.70 8.42 19.81
CA GLU A 292 -6.77 8.59 20.81
C GLU A 292 -8.16 8.32 20.23
N LEU A 293 -8.36 8.44 18.92
CA LEU A 293 -9.62 8.15 18.25
C LEU A 293 -10.05 6.69 18.39
N PHE A 294 -9.11 5.78 18.68
CA PHE A 294 -9.41 4.36 18.91
C PHE A 294 -9.91 4.05 20.33
N ALA A 295 -9.80 4.99 21.27
CA ALA A 295 -10.21 4.78 22.67
C ALA A 295 -11.66 4.28 22.83
N PRO A 296 -12.67 4.84 22.11
CA PRO A 296 -14.05 4.36 22.19
C PRO A 296 -14.24 2.95 21.68
N PHE A 297 -13.39 2.48 20.76
CA PHE A 297 -13.51 1.18 20.08
C PHE A 297 -12.65 0.10 20.75
N LYS A 298 -11.78 0.44 21.70
CA LYS A 298 -10.75 -0.46 22.25
C LYS A 298 -11.28 -1.83 22.67
N ASN A 299 -12.44 -1.88 23.31
CA ASN A 299 -13.02 -3.12 23.86
C ASN A 299 -13.87 -3.91 22.85
N ASP A 300 -14.24 -3.31 21.71
CA ASP A 300 -15.08 -3.94 20.65
C ASP A 300 -14.47 -3.73 19.27
N LEU A 301 -13.18 -3.65 19.17
CA LEU A 301 -12.50 -3.46 17.89
C LEU A 301 -12.60 -4.73 17.03
N LYS A 302 -13.46 -4.71 16.01
CA LYS A 302 -13.72 -5.87 15.15
C LYS A 302 -12.57 -6.11 14.17
N LYS A 303 -12.02 -5.05 13.60
CA LYS A 303 -10.89 -5.10 12.66
C LYS A 303 -9.55 -5.07 13.37
N LYS A 304 -8.52 -5.58 12.71
CA LYS A 304 -7.13 -5.29 13.09
C LYS A 304 -6.72 -3.93 12.54
N ILE A 305 -5.77 -3.30 13.22
CA ILE A 305 -5.25 -1.95 12.89
C ILE A 305 -3.76 -2.06 12.65
N ALA A 306 -3.34 -1.77 11.42
CA ALA A 306 -1.93 -1.67 11.07
C ALA A 306 -1.51 -0.19 11.09
N ILE A 307 -0.70 0.19 12.08
CA ILE A 307 -0.22 1.57 12.20
C ILE A 307 1.13 1.76 11.51
N GLY A 308 1.30 2.90 10.85
CA GLY A 308 2.62 3.36 10.43
C GLY A 308 3.45 3.76 11.63
N VAL A 309 4.59 3.08 11.84
CA VAL A 309 5.57 3.36 12.90
C VAL A 309 6.87 3.91 12.32
N VAL A 310 6.99 3.92 11.00
CA VAL A 310 8.12 4.43 10.23
C VAL A 310 7.59 5.29 9.09
N SER A 311 8.12 6.52 8.97
CA SER A 311 7.75 7.44 7.90
C SER A 311 8.41 7.05 6.57
N HIS A 312 7.64 7.10 5.49
CA HIS A 312 8.13 6.95 4.13
C HIS A 312 8.70 8.27 3.55
N ARG A 313 8.40 9.41 4.18
CA ARG A 313 8.83 10.75 3.72
C ARG A 313 10.22 11.13 4.23
N GLN A 314 10.70 10.48 5.28
CA GLN A 314 12.02 10.74 5.84
C GLN A 314 13.03 9.71 5.35
N LEU A 315 14.20 10.15 4.90
CA LEU A 315 15.27 9.26 4.44
C LEU A 315 16.05 8.64 5.61
N GLN A 316 16.03 9.26 6.79
CA GLN A 316 16.66 8.69 7.99
C GLN A 316 15.98 7.35 8.32
N ALA A 317 16.78 6.29 8.42
CA ALA A 317 16.31 5.00 8.92
C ALA A 317 16.05 5.11 10.43
N ASP A 318 14.87 4.65 10.84
CA ASP A 318 14.46 4.68 12.26
C ASP A 318 15.24 3.64 13.06
N ARG A 319 15.48 3.91 14.35
CA ARG A 319 16.05 2.93 15.26
C ARG A 319 14.95 2.00 15.80
N PRO A 320 15.28 0.72 16.08
CA PRO A 320 14.30 -0.23 16.64
C PRO A 320 13.62 0.27 17.93
N GLU A 321 14.34 0.99 18.78
CA GLU A 321 13.82 1.56 20.03
C GLU A 321 12.80 2.67 19.78
N GLU A 322 13.00 3.47 18.73
CA GLU A 322 12.04 4.50 18.30
C GLU A 322 10.74 3.85 17.80
N VAL A 323 10.87 2.81 16.99
CA VAL A 323 9.72 2.00 16.54
C VAL A 323 8.99 1.38 17.74
N ALA A 324 9.71 0.76 18.68
CA ALA A 324 9.12 0.19 19.90
C ALA A 324 8.39 1.26 20.74
N ALA A 325 8.91 2.47 20.82
CA ALA A 325 8.23 3.58 21.51
C ALA A 325 6.90 3.94 20.84
N GLU A 326 6.83 3.96 19.48
CA GLU A 326 5.59 4.20 18.76
C GLU A 326 4.57 3.08 18.97
N VAL A 327 5.01 1.82 18.98
CA VAL A 327 4.15 0.66 19.27
C VAL A 327 3.58 0.74 20.69
N ARG A 328 4.39 1.09 21.70
CA ARG A 328 3.91 1.27 23.10
C ARG A 328 2.86 2.40 23.22
N LYS A 329 2.99 3.47 22.43
CA LYS A 329 1.96 4.52 22.37
C LYS A 329 0.63 3.95 21.85
N ALA A 330 0.68 3.17 20.77
CA ALA A 330 -0.51 2.57 20.17
C ALA A 330 -1.20 1.56 21.10
N LEU A 331 -0.44 0.77 21.86
CA LEU A 331 -0.98 -0.22 22.81
C LEU A 331 -1.82 0.39 23.93
N LYS A 332 -1.74 1.70 24.18
CA LYS A 332 -2.65 2.38 25.09
C LYS A 332 -4.10 2.36 24.60
N TYR A 333 -4.30 2.34 23.27
CA TYR A 333 -5.58 2.52 22.61
C TYR A 333 -6.04 1.30 21.81
N ILE A 334 -5.11 0.44 21.36
CA ILE A 334 -5.36 -0.71 20.51
C ILE A 334 -4.80 -1.96 21.19
N PRO A 335 -5.60 -3.01 21.43
CA PRO A 335 -5.12 -4.26 22.02
C PRO A 335 -4.04 -4.92 21.15
N ALA A 336 -3.07 -5.62 21.78
CA ALA A 336 -1.93 -6.22 21.09
C ALA A 336 -2.33 -7.22 19.99
N GLU A 337 -3.39 -8.00 20.23
CA GLU A 337 -3.94 -8.96 19.27
C GLU A 337 -4.62 -8.31 18.05
N LYS A 338 -4.95 -7.02 18.18
CA LYS A 338 -5.54 -6.20 17.12
C LYS A 338 -4.54 -5.28 16.43
N LEU A 339 -3.33 -5.13 16.99
CA LEU A 339 -2.34 -4.19 16.49
C LEU A 339 -1.33 -4.88 15.55
N LEU A 340 -1.06 -4.26 14.40
CA LEU A 340 0.01 -4.59 13.48
C LEU A 340 0.92 -3.37 13.30
N VAL A 341 2.16 -3.62 12.88
CA VAL A 341 3.14 -2.55 12.67
C VAL A 341 3.62 -2.52 11.23
N SER A 342 3.63 -1.33 10.64
CA SER A 342 3.96 -1.10 9.23
C SER A 342 4.68 0.25 9.05
N ASN A 343 5.06 0.56 7.82
CA ASN A 343 5.36 1.93 7.41
C ASN A 343 4.09 2.70 7.06
N ASP A 344 4.18 4.01 7.04
CA ASP A 344 3.05 4.90 6.77
C ASP A 344 2.44 4.72 5.37
N CYS A 345 3.29 4.60 4.34
CA CYS A 345 2.92 4.38 2.94
C CYS A 345 4.12 3.81 2.18
N GLY A 346 3.94 3.46 0.90
CA GLY A 346 4.97 2.82 0.09
C GLY A 346 6.30 3.56 0.05
N PHE A 347 7.39 2.82 0.22
CA PHE A 347 8.77 3.32 0.10
C PHE A 347 9.23 3.48 -1.35
N GLY A 348 8.59 2.79 -2.30
CA GLY A 348 9.01 2.71 -3.70
C GLY A 348 8.74 3.97 -4.52
N ARG A 349 8.36 5.07 -3.88
CA ARG A 349 8.25 6.38 -4.50
C ARG A 349 9.61 7.06 -4.57
N GLN A 350 9.75 8.01 -5.48
CA GLN A 350 11.00 8.74 -5.69
C GLN A 350 11.58 9.28 -4.37
N GLY A 351 12.89 9.13 -4.19
CA GLY A 351 13.63 9.63 -3.03
C GLY A 351 14.07 8.56 -2.03
N CYS A 352 13.27 7.54 -1.75
CA CYS A 352 13.69 6.42 -0.90
C CYS A 352 14.36 5.34 -1.75
N ASN A 353 15.64 5.06 -1.51
CA ASN A 353 16.31 3.96 -2.19
C ASN A 353 16.07 2.62 -1.46
N ARG A 354 16.40 1.52 -2.15
CA ARG A 354 16.21 0.15 -1.65
C ARG A 354 16.93 -0.11 -0.32
N GLU A 355 18.14 0.42 -0.14
CA GLU A 355 18.93 0.23 1.09
C GLU A 355 18.26 0.89 2.28
N ILE A 356 17.82 2.15 2.14
CA ILE A 356 17.07 2.86 3.18
C ILE A 356 15.79 2.11 3.53
N ALA A 357 15.02 1.68 2.52
CA ALA A 357 13.77 0.92 2.72
C ALA A 357 14.02 -0.40 3.46
N PHE A 358 15.11 -1.10 3.14
CA PHE A 358 15.52 -2.32 3.82
C PHE A 358 15.74 -2.11 5.32
N TYR A 359 16.53 -1.10 5.69
CA TYR A 359 16.79 -0.81 7.11
C TYR A 359 15.57 -0.26 7.84
N LYS A 360 14.70 0.49 7.17
CA LYS A 360 13.39 0.89 7.72
C LYS A 360 12.49 -0.33 7.97
N ALA A 361 12.40 -1.26 7.04
CA ALA A 361 11.66 -2.52 7.21
C ALA A 361 12.25 -3.38 8.35
N SER A 362 13.58 -3.44 8.45
CA SER A 362 14.26 -4.13 9.54
C SER A 362 13.97 -3.48 10.90
N ALA A 363 13.95 -2.15 10.98
CA ALA A 363 13.59 -1.44 12.21
C ALA A 363 12.15 -1.74 12.65
N ILE A 364 11.19 -1.87 11.70
CA ILE A 364 9.82 -2.28 11.99
C ILE A 364 9.81 -3.66 12.68
N ALA A 365 10.48 -4.66 12.10
CA ALA A 365 10.52 -6.01 12.66
C ALA A 365 11.25 -6.08 14.01
N GLN A 366 12.37 -5.38 14.15
CA GLN A 366 13.13 -5.32 15.39
C GLN A 366 12.35 -4.62 16.51
N GLY A 367 11.72 -3.46 16.21
CA GLY A 367 10.90 -2.73 17.15
C GLY A 367 9.68 -3.53 17.62
N ALA A 368 9.03 -4.26 16.70
CA ALA A 368 7.97 -5.21 17.06
C ALA A 368 8.49 -6.30 18.02
N ASN A 369 9.67 -6.85 17.77
CA ASN A 369 10.29 -7.87 18.62
C ASN A 369 10.64 -7.35 20.03
N ILE A 370 11.09 -6.09 20.15
CA ILE A 370 11.32 -5.47 21.48
C ILE A 370 10.02 -5.51 22.28
N VAL A 371 8.91 -5.05 21.71
CA VAL A 371 7.62 -5.01 22.41
C VAL A 371 7.05 -6.41 22.65
N ARG A 372 7.17 -7.33 21.67
CA ARG A 372 6.79 -8.74 21.87
C ARG A 372 7.50 -9.35 23.06
N LYS A 373 8.81 -9.13 23.20
CA LYS A 373 9.60 -9.62 24.33
C LYS A 373 9.12 -9.02 25.66
N GLU A 374 8.80 -7.74 25.70
CA GLU A 374 8.25 -7.07 26.90
C GLU A 374 6.91 -7.67 27.32
N LEU A 375 6.09 -8.09 26.36
CA LEU A 375 4.79 -8.73 26.60
C LEU A 375 4.87 -10.24 26.82
N GLY A 376 6.08 -10.84 26.84
CA GLY A 376 6.27 -12.28 26.97
C GLY A 376 5.82 -13.09 25.74
N LEU A 377 5.73 -12.45 24.59
CA LEU A 377 5.32 -13.07 23.32
C LEU A 377 6.52 -13.66 22.56
N ARG A 378 6.23 -14.59 21.66
CA ARG A 378 7.24 -15.15 20.74
C ARG A 378 7.75 -14.05 19.79
N THR A 379 9.06 -13.96 19.65
CA THR A 379 9.74 -13.08 18.69
C THR A 379 9.91 -13.77 17.33
N THR A 380 9.96 -12.98 16.26
CA THR A 380 10.31 -13.46 14.91
C THR A 380 11.82 -13.44 14.73
N TYR A 381 12.37 -14.43 14.02
CA TYR A 381 13.78 -14.41 13.61
C TYR A 381 14.02 -13.33 12.57
N ILE A 382 15.07 -12.54 12.77
CA ILE A 382 15.45 -11.41 11.89
C ILE A 382 16.85 -11.67 11.33
N PRO A 383 16.97 -12.21 10.10
CA PRO A 383 18.27 -12.65 9.53
C PRO A 383 19.33 -11.54 9.51
N VAL A 384 18.97 -10.29 9.24
CA VAL A 384 19.96 -9.19 9.18
C VAL A 384 20.62 -8.90 10.52
N THR A 385 20.05 -9.34 11.63
CA THR A 385 20.64 -9.17 12.97
C THR A 385 21.47 -10.37 13.43
N ASP A 386 21.49 -11.46 12.63
CA ASP A 386 22.25 -12.66 12.96
C ASP A 386 23.73 -12.48 12.62
N PRO A 387 24.65 -12.48 13.62
CA PRO A 387 26.07 -12.33 13.37
C PRO A 387 26.66 -13.41 12.47
N ALA A 388 26.06 -14.62 12.46
CA ALA A 388 26.52 -15.73 11.61
C ALA A 388 26.30 -15.50 10.12
N LEU A 389 25.38 -14.58 9.77
CA LEU A 389 25.08 -14.20 8.38
C LEU A 389 25.76 -12.91 7.94
N GLN A 390 26.52 -12.25 8.83
CA GLN A 390 27.28 -11.06 8.48
C GLN A 390 28.55 -11.45 7.73
N VAL A 391 28.79 -10.77 6.61
CA VAL A 391 30.05 -10.90 5.87
C VAL A 391 31.07 -9.93 6.50
N ASP A 392 32.15 -10.46 7.05
CA ASP A 392 33.28 -9.66 7.49
C ASP A 392 33.96 -9.02 6.26
N VAL A 393 33.54 -7.81 5.93
CA VAL A 393 34.12 -7.03 4.83
C VAL A 393 35.50 -6.47 5.21
N VAL A 394 35.81 -6.39 6.52
CA VAL A 394 37.08 -5.94 7.04
C VAL A 394 37.70 -7.06 7.87
N PRO A 395 38.80 -7.72 7.39
CA PRO A 395 39.50 -8.74 8.16
C PRO A 395 39.93 -8.20 9.53
N GLY A 396 39.58 -8.92 10.59
CA GLY A 396 39.95 -8.55 11.96
C GLY A 396 38.90 -7.74 12.75
N ARG A 397 37.77 -7.39 12.19
CA ARG A 397 36.58 -7.01 12.98
C ARG A 397 35.74 -8.24 13.36
N ALA A 398 36.41 -9.28 13.85
CA ALA A 398 35.70 -10.34 14.56
C ALA A 398 34.92 -9.71 15.72
N ALA A 399 33.66 -10.01 15.78
CA ALA A 399 32.68 -9.56 16.73
C ALA A 399 33.22 -9.11 18.09
N THR A 400 33.42 -7.82 18.28
CA THR A 400 33.26 -7.20 19.59
C THR A 400 31.78 -7.08 19.95
N ALA A 401 30.98 -8.08 19.56
CA ALA A 401 29.62 -8.25 19.99
C ALA A 401 29.64 -8.69 21.45
N GLY A 402 29.42 -7.75 22.35
CA GLY A 402 29.08 -8.11 23.74
C GLY A 402 29.94 -7.50 24.83
N LYS A 403 30.43 -6.29 24.69
CA LYS A 403 30.78 -5.45 25.84
C LYS A 403 30.25 -4.04 25.55
N GLY A 404 28.97 -3.86 25.70
CA GLY A 404 28.41 -2.55 25.92
C GLY A 404 28.75 -2.10 27.34
N PRO A 405 28.89 -0.76 27.54
CA PRO A 405 29.12 -0.19 28.86
C PRO A 405 27.97 -0.47 29.80
#